data_afffde58ad556ee0865d15d72c839ce4
#
_entry.id   afffde58ad556ee0865d15d72c839ce4
#
_cell.length_a   1.000
_cell.length_b   1.000
_cell.length_c   1.000
_cell.angle_alpha   90.00
_cell.angle_beta   90.00
_cell.angle_gamma   90.00
#
_symmetry.space_group_name_H-M   'P 1'
#
loop_
_entity.id
_entity.type
_entity.pdbx_description
1 polymer ?
#
loop_
_entity_poly.entity_id
_entity_poly.type
_entity_poly.pdbx_seq_one_letter_code
_entity_poly.pdbx_strand_id
1 'polypeptide(L)'
;GKAYLTHDEVITLFHEFGHGLHHLLTEVTEYSISGIKGVEWDAVELPSQFMENYCWEWSVIRGMTYNKKTNTYMPKKLFNNLLESKNFQSGLQTLRQVEFALFDIKLHTEYSPKNRSFMKILNNVRAQVSVINTPTWNKFPHSFSHIFSGGYASAYYSYKWAEVLSADAYSLFEEIGILSKTAGNKFKKEILSKGGSRSAMESFIAFRGRKPKINALLTHHGLTNK
;
A
#
# COMPACT_ATOMS: atom_id res chain seq x y z
N GLY A 1 -3.76 13.58 27.49
CA GLY A 1 -2.93 12.48 27.98
C GLY A 1 -1.99 11.99 26.89
N LYS A 2 -0.94 11.21 27.21
CA LYS A 2 -0.06 10.59 26.22
C LYS A 2 -0.81 9.43 25.55
N ALA A 3 -0.95 9.44 24.22
CA ALA A 3 -1.42 8.31 23.44
C ALA A 3 -0.26 7.33 23.22
N TYR A 4 -0.58 6.03 23.23
CA TYR A 4 0.35 4.96 22.90
C TYR A 4 -0.25 4.18 21.75
N LEU A 5 0.56 3.97 20.73
CA LEU A 5 0.15 3.31 19.50
C LEU A 5 0.84 1.95 19.38
N THR A 6 0.14 0.96 18.88
CA THR A 6 0.72 -0.28 18.37
C THR A 6 1.53 0.02 17.10
N HIS A 7 2.35 -0.92 16.65
CA HIS A 7 3.11 -0.74 15.40
C HIS A 7 2.19 -0.54 14.19
N ASP A 8 1.10 -1.30 14.12
CA ASP A 8 0.10 -1.18 13.04
C ASP A 8 -0.59 0.19 13.03
N GLU A 9 -0.91 0.74 14.22
CA GLU A 9 -1.45 2.10 14.33
C GLU A 9 -0.43 3.17 13.92
N VAL A 10 0.87 2.93 14.13
CA VAL A 10 1.94 3.82 13.62
C VAL A 10 2.01 3.74 12.09
N ILE A 11 1.91 2.54 11.51
CA ILE A 11 1.85 2.37 10.05
C ILE A 11 0.64 3.13 9.49
N THR A 12 -0.54 2.97 10.09
CA THR A 12 -1.75 3.70 9.70
C THR A 12 -1.55 5.22 9.78
N LEU A 13 -0.93 5.72 10.86
CA LEU A 13 -0.64 7.14 11.00
C LEU A 13 0.27 7.68 9.88
N PHE A 14 1.30 6.92 9.51
CA PHE A 14 2.19 7.28 8.40
C PHE A 14 1.47 7.21 7.07
N HIS A 15 0.59 6.22 6.87
CA HIS A 15 -0.26 6.09 5.71
C HIS A 15 -1.15 7.35 5.52
N GLU A 16 -1.94 7.69 6.52
CA GLU A 16 -2.82 8.86 6.47
C GLU A 16 -2.04 10.17 6.31
N PHE A 17 -0.85 10.25 6.92
CA PHE A 17 0.03 11.39 6.73
C PHE A 17 0.57 11.47 5.29
N GLY A 18 0.77 10.35 4.62
CA GLY A 18 1.12 10.31 3.18
C GLY A 18 0.05 10.97 2.30
N HIS A 19 -1.24 10.70 2.56
CA HIS A 19 -2.34 11.42 1.93
C HIS A 19 -2.31 12.91 2.30
N GLY A 20 -2.07 13.23 3.57
CA GLY A 20 -1.91 14.61 4.04
C GLY A 20 -0.80 15.35 3.30
N LEU A 21 0.36 14.72 3.10
CA LEU A 21 1.47 15.31 2.33
C LEU A 21 1.10 15.56 0.88
N HIS A 22 0.32 14.70 0.24
CA HIS A 22 -0.14 14.90 -1.13
C HIS A 22 -1.01 16.15 -1.26
N HIS A 23 -1.83 16.45 -0.24
CA HIS A 23 -2.61 17.69 -0.19
C HIS A 23 -1.77 18.92 0.17
N LEU A 24 -0.86 18.79 1.14
CA LEU A 24 -0.07 19.91 1.65
C LEU A 24 1.00 20.40 0.68
N LEU A 25 1.51 19.51 -0.17
CA LEU A 25 2.65 19.78 -1.06
C LEU A 25 2.24 19.90 -2.54
N THR A 26 0.94 19.87 -2.85
CA THR A 26 0.47 20.12 -4.21
C THR A 26 0.81 21.55 -4.64
N GLU A 27 1.21 21.71 -5.89
CA GLU A 27 1.42 23.01 -6.55
C GLU A 27 0.34 23.29 -7.59
N VAL A 28 -0.69 22.41 -7.65
CA VAL A 28 -1.84 22.56 -8.56
C VAL A 28 -2.87 23.45 -7.92
N THR A 29 -3.22 24.54 -8.58
CA THR A 29 -4.21 25.52 -8.11
C THR A 29 -5.65 25.16 -8.46
N GLU A 30 -5.84 24.31 -9.48
CA GLU A 30 -7.15 23.86 -9.93
C GLU A 30 -7.75 22.84 -8.96
N TYR A 31 -8.80 23.23 -8.26
CA TYR A 31 -9.40 22.45 -7.16
C TYR A 31 -9.76 20.99 -7.53
N SER A 32 -10.24 20.76 -8.75
CA SER A 32 -10.70 19.44 -9.21
C SER A 32 -9.58 18.42 -9.43
N ILE A 33 -8.32 18.88 -9.52
CA ILE A 33 -7.13 18.06 -9.78
C ILE A 33 -5.98 18.33 -8.80
N SER A 34 -6.28 19.04 -7.71
CA SER A 34 -5.30 19.40 -6.67
C SER A 34 -5.23 18.34 -5.57
N GLY A 35 -4.03 18.07 -5.07
CA GLY A 35 -3.78 17.04 -4.06
C GLY A 35 -4.11 15.66 -4.61
N ILE A 36 -4.92 14.89 -3.91
CA ILE A 36 -5.35 13.56 -4.36
C ILE A 36 -6.49 13.57 -5.38
N LYS A 37 -7.11 14.74 -5.61
CA LYS A 37 -8.23 14.85 -6.56
C LYS A 37 -7.76 14.64 -7.99
N GLY A 38 -8.52 13.83 -8.74
CA GLY A 38 -8.19 13.51 -10.13
C GLY A 38 -6.99 12.61 -10.34
N VAL A 39 -6.32 12.16 -9.27
CA VAL A 39 -5.30 11.11 -9.35
C VAL A 39 -6.00 9.78 -9.65
N GLU A 40 -5.40 8.95 -10.52
CA GLU A 40 -5.91 7.64 -10.84
C GLU A 40 -6.02 6.75 -9.60
N TRP A 41 -7.12 5.99 -9.49
CA TRP A 41 -7.39 5.11 -8.33
C TRP A 41 -6.25 4.14 -8.02
N ASP A 42 -5.58 3.61 -9.03
CA ASP A 42 -4.47 2.69 -8.86
C ASP A 42 -3.13 3.35 -8.51
N ALA A 43 -3.14 4.67 -8.33
CA ALA A 43 -1.97 5.45 -7.89
C ALA A 43 -2.24 6.33 -6.67
N VAL A 44 -3.51 6.52 -6.27
CA VAL A 44 -3.87 7.41 -5.16
C VAL A 44 -3.22 6.99 -3.84
N GLU A 45 -2.98 5.68 -3.66
CA GLU A 45 -2.32 5.11 -2.48
C GLU A 45 -0.78 5.14 -2.57
N LEU A 46 -0.19 5.61 -3.67
CA LEU A 46 1.28 5.66 -3.79
C LEU A 46 1.93 6.49 -2.67
N PRO A 47 1.51 7.73 -2.36
CA PRO A 47 2.15 8.51 -1.29
C PRO A 47 1.90 7.95 0.12
N SER A 48 0.72 7.41 0.38
CA SER A 48 0.37 6.84 1.68
C SER A 48 1.17 5.58 1.95
N GLN A 49 1.15 4.61 1.06
CA GLN A 49 1.93 3.38 1.16
C GLN A 49 3.44 3.62 1.10
N PHE A 50 3.88 4.67 0.39
CA PHE A 50 5.29 5.07 0.40
C PHE A 50 5.74 5.44 1.82
N MET A 51 4.94 6.21 2.56
CA MET A 51 5.27 6.61 3.93
C MET A 51 5.33 5.44 4.91
N GLU A 52 4.57 4.37 4.69
CA GLU A 52 4.59 3.15 5.51
C GLU A 52 5.99 2.51 5.57
N ASN A 53 6.79 2.61 4.51
CA ASN A 53 8.13 2.03 4.47
C ASN A 53 9.04 2.58 5.58
N TYR A 54 8.87 3.84 5.97
CA TYR A 54 9.64 4.46 7.06
C TYR A 54 9.35 3.82 8.43
N CYS A 55 8.19 3.18 8.61
CA CYS A 55 7.86 2.45 9.83
C CYS A 55 8.71 1.19 10.03
N TRP A 56 9.44 0.76 9.00
CA TRP A 56 10.35 -0.39 9.02
C TRP A 56 11.83 0.02 9.04
N GLU A 57 12.10 1.32 9.24
CA GLU A 57 13.45 1.86 9.31
C GLU A 57 13.86 2.11 10.76
N TRP A 58 14.98 1.48 11.16
CA TRP A 58 15.50 1.64 12.53
C TRP A 58 15.78 3.09 12.91
N SER A 59 16.35 3.86 11.98
CA SER A 59 16.68 5.27 12.18
C SER A 59 15.44 6.13 12.47
N VAL A 60 14.28 5.73 11.99
CA VAL A 60 12.99 6.39 12.20
C VAL A 60 12.31 5.87 13.46
N ILE A 61 12.09 4.57 13.56
CA ILE A 61 11.31 3.95 14.65
C ILE A 61 11.98 4.10 16.02
N ARG A 62 13.31 4.00 16.08
CA ARG A 62 14.04 4.14 17.34
C ARG A 62 13.67 5.43 18.09
N GLY A 63 13.58 6.56 17.39
CA GLY A 63 13.28 7.85 18.01
C GLY A 63 11.86 8.00 18.57
N MET A 64 10.95 7.16 18.10
CA MET A 64 9.53 7.18 18.47
C MET A 64 9.15 6.15 19.55
N THR A 65 10.05 5.23 19.89
CA THR A 65 9.77 4.12 20.80
C THR A 65 10.58 4.20 22.08
N TYR A 66 9.92 3.99 23.22
CA TYR A 66 10.61 3.83 24.50
C TYR A 66 9.82 2.96 25.48
N ASN A 67 10.54 2.27 26.35
CA ASN A 67 9.96 1.49 27.43
C ASN A 67 9.52 2.42 28.57
N LYS A 68 8.25 2.38 28.97
CA LYS A 68 7.67 3.21 30.03
C LYS A 68 8.32 3.02 31.42
N LYS A 69 8.78 1.80 31.72
CA LYS A 69 9.36 1.47 33.03
C LYS A 69 10.82 1.85 33.12
N THR A 70 11.58 1.63 32.04
CA THR A 70 13.04 1.82 32.03
C THR A 70 13.46 3.14 31.37
N ASN A 71 12.53 3.80 30.67
CA ASN A 71 12.77 5.01 29.88
C ASN A 71 13.89 4.85 28.83
N THR A 72 14.06 3.62 28.34
CA THR A 72 15.04 3.28 27.29
C THR A 72 14.35 3.09 25.97
N TYR A 73 15.06 3.38 24.88
CA TYR A 73 14.58 3.11 23.52
C TYR A 73 14.43 1.62 23.25
N MET A 74 13.64 1.26 22.24
CA MET A 74 13.51 -0.12 21.78
C MET A 74 14.89 -0.74 21.51
N PRO A 75 15.20 -1.92 22.06
CA PRO A 75 16.45 -2.61 21.75
C PRO A 75 16.50 -3.02 20.27
N LYS A 76 17.67 -2.91 19.62
CA LYS A 76 17.85 -3.31 18.21
C LYS A 76 17.43 -4.76 17.94
N LYS A 77 17.68 -5.67 18.90
CA LYS A 77 17.23 -7.06 18.81
C LYS A 77 15.71 -7.18 18.65
N LEU A 78 14.95 -6.40 19.42
CA LEU A 78 13.47 -6.42 19.31
C LEU A 78 13.01 -5.90 17.95
N PHE A 79 13.64 -4.85 17.44
CA PHE A 79 13.36 -4.35 16.10
C PHE A 79 13.70 -5.38 15.00
N ASN A 80 14.81 -6.10 15.13
CA ASN A 80 15.16 -7.16 14.18
C ASN A 80 14.11 -8.27 14.19
N ASN A 81 13.62 -8.70 15.35
CA ASN A 81 12.54 -9.68 15.45
C ASN A 81 11.25 -9.17 14.79
N LEU A 82 10.96 -7.86 14.92
CA LEU A 82 9.83 -7.21 14.25
C LEU A 82 9.99 -7.29 12.71
N LEU A 83 11.19 -7.02 12.18
CA LEU A 83 11.47 -7.15 10.75
C LEU A 83 11.34 -8.59 10.25
N GLU A 84 11.79 -9.57 11.02
CA GLU A 84 11.60 -11.00 10.68
C GLU A 84 10.11 -11.37 10.63
N SER A 85 9.31 -10.85 11.57
CA SER A 85 7.87 -11.11 11.60
C SER A 85 7.11 -10.48 10.43
N LYS A 86 7.60 -9.37 9.84
CA LYS A 86 6.99 -8.66 8.72
C LYS A 86 6.69 -9.58 7.54
N ASN A 87 7.63 -10.46 7.23
CA ASN A 87 7.56 -11.32 6.05
C ASN A 87 6.96 -12.72 6.36
N PHE A 88 6.51 -12.95 7.60
CA PHE A 88 5.87 -14.20 7.96
C PHE A 88 4.59 -14.41 7.15
N GLN A 89 4.56 -15.48 6.35
CA GLN A 89 3.45 -15.83 5.47
C GLN A 89 3.03 -14.72 4.48
N SER A 90 3.93 -13.82 4.09
CA SER A 90 3.67 -12.74 3.14
C SER A 90 3.12 -13.23 1.80
N GLY A 91 3.57 -14.39 1.32
CA GLY A 91 3.03 -15.04 0.12
C GLY A 91 1.56 -15.40 0.25
N LEU A 92 1.12 -15.96 1.40
CA LEU A 92 -0.30 -16.25 1.64
C LEU A 92 -1.14 -14.97 1.71
N GLN A 93 -0.61 -13.93 2.36
CA GLN A 93 -1.29 -12.63 2.41
C GLN A 93 -1.40 -12.00 1.03
N THR A 94 -0.36 -12.09 0.21
CA THR A 94 -0.38 -11.62 -1.18
C THR A 94 -1.44 -12.35 -2.00
N LEU A 95 -1.50 -13.68 -1.93
CA LEU A 95 -2.53 -14.47 -2.61
C LEU A 95 -3.94 -14.12 -2.13
N ARG A 96 -4.09 -13.79 -0.84
CA ARG A 96 -5.37 -13.32 -0.31
C ARG A 96 -5.82 -11.99 -0.93
N GLN A 97 -4.89 -11.05 -1.11
CA GLN A 97 -5.19 -9.78 -1.78
C GLN A 97 -5.49 -9.99 -3.28
N VAL A 98 -4.80 -10.92 -3.93
CA VAL A 98 -5.10 -11.33 -5.32
C VAL A 98 -6.49 -11.95 -5.43
N GLU A 99 -6.91 -12.79 -4.45
CA GLU A 99 -8.29 -13.31 -4.38
C GLU A 99 -9.32 -12.18 -4.37
N PHE A 100 -9.10 -11.16 -3.54
CA PHE A 100 -10.01 -10.01 -3.43
C PHE A 100 -10.09 -9.22 -4.74
N ALA A 101 -8.94 -8.90 -5.33
CA ALA A 101 -8.85 -8.15 -6.57
C ALA A 101 -9.48 -8.90 -7.76
N LEU A 102 -9.19 -10.19 -7.90
CA LEU A 102 -9.78 -11.02 -8.96
C LEU A 102 -11.29 -11.20 -8.76
N PHE A 103 -11.74 -11.39 -7.51
CA PHE A 103 -13.17 -11.49 -7.21
C PHE A 103 -13.89 -10.20 -7.59
N ASP A 104 -13.35 -9.04 -7.20
CA ASP A 104 -13.90 -7.73 -7.53
C ASP A 104 -14.06 -7.55 -9.05
N ILE A 105 -12.98 -7.70 -9.81
CA ILE A 105 -13.01 -7.54 -11.26
C ILE A 105 -13.99 -8.52 -11.91
N LYS A 106 -13.92 -9.81 -11.55
CA LYS A 106 -14.80 -10.83 -12.12
C LYS A 106 -16.27 -10.64 -11.72
N LEU A 107 -16.53 -10.17 -10.50
CA LEU A 107 -17.87 -9.83 -10.08
C LEU A 107 -18.49 -8.75 -10.98
N HIS A 108 -17.74 -7.68 -11.26
CA HIS A 108 -18.23 -6.55 -12.04
C HIS A 108 -18.24 -6.80 -13.57
N THR A 109 -17.49 -7.79 -14.06
CA THR A 109 -17.43 -8.12 -15.50
C THR A 109 -18.26 -9.34 -15.88
N GLU A 110 -18.39 -10.36 -15.00
CA GLU A 110 -19.00 -11.65 -15.32
C GLU A 110 -20.37 -11.86 -14.67
N TYR A 111 -20.70 -11.07 -13.61
CA TYR A 111 -21.98 -11.25 -12.92
C TYR A 111 -23.17 -10.87 -13.81
N SER A 112 -24.16 -11.74 -13.83
CA SER A 112 -25.43 -11.49 -14.51
C SER A 112 -26.60 -11.75 -13.55
N PRO A 113 -27.65 -10.89 -13.53
CA PRO A 113 -28.87 -11.14 -12.76
C PRO A 113 -29.57 -12.47 -13.08
N LYS A 114 -29.36 -13.00 -14.29
CA LYS A 114 -29.85 -14.31 -14.70
C LYS A 114 -29.07 -15.47 -14.06
N ASN A 115 -27.79 -15.25 -13.78
CA ASN A 115 -26.90 -16.22 -13.13
C ASN A 115 -26.49 -15.67 -11.75
N ARG A 116 -27.41 -15.65 -10.81
CA ARG A 116 -27.32 -14.97 -9.49
C ARG A 116 -26.27 -15.54 -8.53
N SER A 117 -25.25 -16.22 -9.00
CA SER A 117 -24.28 -16.87 -8.12
C SER A 117 -22.94 -16.14 -8.07
N PHE A 118 -22.89 -14.99 -7.33
CA PHE A 118 -21.62 -14.35 -6.99
C PHE A 118 -20.69 -15.28 -6.19
N MET A 119 -21.25 -16.21 -5.40
CA MET A 119 -20.45 -17.23 -4.72
C MET A 119 -19.76 -18.19 -5.67
N LYS A 120 -20.34 -18.48 -6.85
CA LYS A 120 -19.68 -19.30 -7.88
C LYS A 120 -18.46 -18.58 -8.43
N ILE A 121 -18.57 -17.26 -8.67
CA ILE A 121 -17.42 -16.44 -9.11
C ILE A 121 -16.32 -16.49 -8.05
N LEU A 122 -16.65 -16.25 -6.78
CA LEU A 122 -15.69 -16.31 -5.69
C LEU A 122 -15.01 -17.68 -5.57
N ASN A 123 -15.80 -18.77 -5.63
CA ASN A 123 -15.26 -20.12 -5.53
C ASN A 123 -14.33 -20.48 -6.72
N ASN A 124 -14.64 -19.99 -7.92
CA ASN A 124 -13.76 -20.16 -9.08
C ASN A 124 -12.44 -19.40 -8.91
N VAL A 125 -12.47 -18.19 -8.33
CA VAL A 125 -11.25 -17.44 -7.98
C VAL A 125 -10.45 -18.19 -6.92
N ARG A 126 -11.10 -18.63 -5.84
CA ARG A 126 -10.47 -19.39 -4.75
C ARG A 126 -9.78 -20.67 -5.25
N ALA A 127 -10.42 -21.38 -6.17
CA ALA A 127 -9.81 -22.58 -6.77
C ALA A 127 -8.50 -22.29 -7.53
N GLN A 128 -8.28 -21.05 -7.97
CA GLN A 128 -7.07 -20.66 -8.69
C GLN A 128 -5.96 -20.14 -7.76
N VAL A 129 -6.32 -19.40 -6.70
CA VAL A 129 -5.33 -18.64 -5.91
C VAL A 129 -5.32 -18.99 -4.43
N SER A 130 -6.35 -19.60 -3.87
CA SER A 130 -6.41 -19.89 -2.45
C SER A 130 -5.63 -21.16 -2.10
N VAL A 131 -4.71 -21.05 -1.16
CA VAL A 131 -3.95 -22.19 -0.63
C VAL A 131 -4.71 -22.90 0.48
N ILE A 132 -5.56 -22.18 1.20
CA ILE A 132 -6.33 -22.69 2.34
C ILE A 132 -7.80 -22.78 1.95
N ASN A 133 -8.39 -23.97 2.12
CA ASN A 133 -9.80 -24.17 1.86
C ASN A 133 -10.67 -23.36 2.82
N THR A 134 -11.50 -22.51 2.26
CA THR A 134 -12.44 -21.70 3.05
C THR A 134 -13.69 -22.53 3.38
N PRO A 135 -14.17 -22.53 4.63
CA PRO A 135 -15.38 -23.25 5.01
C PRO A 135 -16.62 -22.77 4.22
N THR A 136 -17.53 -23.68 3.91
CA THR A 136 -18.74 -23.40 3.10
C THR A 136 -19.68 -22.37 3.71
N TRP A 137 -19.66 -22.22 5.04
CA TRP A 137 -20.43 -21.21 5.75
C TRP A 137 -19.85 -19.80 5.65
N ASN A 138 -18.62 -19.63 5.14
CA ASN A 138 -17.98 -18.31 5.00
C ASN A 138 -18.73 -17.46 3.97
N LYS A 139 -19.20 -16.30 4.41
CA LYS A 139 -19.96 -15.32 3.61
C LYS A 139 -19.17 -14.02 3.42
N PHE A 140 -17.86 -14.11 3.24
CA PHE A 140 -16.97 -12.98 3.06
C PHE A 140 -17.54 -11.85 2.15
N PRO A 141 -18.15 -12.13 0.97
CA PRO A 141 -18.64 -11.06 0.12
C PRO A 141 -19.67 -10.14 0.76
N HIS A 142 -20.44 -10.63 1.76
CA HIS A 142 -21.45 -9.81 2.45
C HIS A 142 -20.85 -8.74 3.37
N SER A 143 -19.57 -8.86 3.72
CA SER A 143 -18.83 -7.90 4.54
C SER A 143 -17.78 -7.12 3.77
N PHE A 144 -17.69 -7.33 2.46
CA PHE A 144 -16.68 -6.70 1.61
C PHE A 144 -17.12 -5.28 1.19
N SER A 145 -17.21 -4.38 2.16
CA SER A 145 -17.68 -3.01 1.96
C SER A 145 -16.88 -2.20 0.93
N HIS A 146 -15.58 -2.44 0.80
CA HIS A 146 -14.70 -1.73 -0.14
C HIS A 146 -15.27 -1.64 -1.55
N ILE A 147 -15.77 -2.76 -2.10
CA ILE A 147 -16.26 -2.82 -3.48
C ILE A 147 -17.75 -2.52 -3.64
N PHE A 148 -18.49 -2.35 -2.55
CA PHE A 148 -19.93 -2.05 -2.57
C PHE A 148 -20.24 -0.61 -2.11
N SER A 149 -19.66 -0.16 -0.99
CA SER A 149 -19.90 1.17 -0.43
C SER A 149 -18.63 2.01 -0.28
N GLY A 150 -17.46 1.40 -0.42
CA GLY A 150 -16.17 2.05 -0.20
C GLY A 150 -15.56 2.74 -1.43
N GLY A 151 -16.25 2.72 -2.59
CA GLY A 151 -15.76 3.39 -3.81
C GLY A 151 -14.75 2.58 -4.64
N TYR A 152 -14.41 1.34 -4.26
CA TYR A 152 -13.41 0.51 -4.95
C TYR A 152 -14.03 -0.56 -5.88
N ALA A 153 -15.25 -0.36 -6.36
CA ALA A 153 -15.88 -1.27 -7.33
C ALA A 153 -15.04 -1.36 -8.61
N SER A 154 -14.65 -2.57 -9.00
CA SER A 154 -13.69 -2.87 -10.08
C SER A 154 -12.29 -2.26 -9.89
N ALA A 155 -11.98 -1.74 -8.72
CA ALA A 155 -10.76 -1.01 -8.44
C ALA A 155 -9.97 -1.54 -7.21
N TYR A 156 -10.38 -2.65 -6.61
CA TYR A 156 -9.68 -3.19 -5.43
C TYR A 156 -8.22 -3.57 -5.73
N TYR A 157 -7.89 -3.93 -6.97
CA TYR A 157 -6.51 -4.21 -7.40
C TYR A 157 -5.57 -3.03 -7.17
N SER A 158 -6.11 -1.81 -7.07
CA SER A 158 -5.36 -0.56 -6.88
C SER A 158 -4.42 -0.60 -5.69
N TYR A 159 -4.85 -1.24 -4.59
CA TYR A 159 -4.01 -1.38 -3.40
C TYR A 159 -2.70 -2.12 -3.70
N LYS A 160 -2.77 -3.22 -4.44
CA LYS A 160 -1.56 -3.99 -4.83
C LYS A 160 -0.76 -3.31 -5.93
N TRP A 161 -1.41 -2.62 -6.84
CA TRP A 161 -0.71 -1.84 -7.86
C TRP A 161 0.03 -0.65 -7.24
N ALA A 162 -0.61 0.09 -6.34
CA ALA A 162 0.03 1.18 -5.61
C ALA A 162 1.18 0.70 -4.72
N GLU A 163 1.10 -0.52 -4.14
CA GLU A 163 2.25 -1.13 -3.45
C GLU A 163 3.44 -1.36 -4.38
N VAL A 164 3.22 -1.77 -5.64
CA VAL A 164 4.31 -1.89 -6.63
C VAL A 164 4.95 -0.52 -6.86
N LEU A 165 4.13 0.51 -7.05
CA LEU A 165 4.62 1.88 -7.25
C LEU A 165 5.38 2.38 -6.02
N SER A 166 4.82 2.18 -4.84
CA SER A 166 5.40 2.60 -3.56
C SER A 166 6.75 1.93 -3.29
N ALA A 167 6.82 0.60 -3.41
CA ALA A 167 8.04 -0.16 -3.17
C ALA A 167 9.14 0.25 -4.16
N ASP A 168 8.80 0.38 -5.44
CA ASP A 168 9.78 0.79 -6.47
C ASP A 168 10.19 2.27 -6.33
N ALA A 169 9.29 3.15 -5.89
CA ALA A 169 9.66 4.52 -5.54
C ALA A 169 10.60 4.56 -4.33
N TYR A 170 10.29 3.76 -3.29
CA TYR A 170 11.10 3.70 -2.07
C TYR A 170 12.49 3.10 -2.34
N SER A 171 12.62 2.17 -3.29
CA SER A 171 13.92 1.60 -3.65
C SER A 171 14.94 2.65 -4.12
N LEU A 172 14.51 3.81 -4.64
CA LEU A 172 15.44 4.92 -4.90
C LEU A 172 16.07 5.45 -3.60
N PHE A 173 15.31 5.51 -2.52
CA PHE A 173 15.83 5.94 -1.22
C PHE A 173 16.75 4.88 -0.60
N GLU A 174 16.47 3.61 -0.83
CA GLU A 174 17.39 2.52 -0.44
C GLU A 174 18.72 2.61 -1.20
N GLU A 175 18.69 3.01 -2.49
CA GLU A 175 19.88 3.16 -3.34
C GLU A 175 20.76 4.35 -2.93
N ILE A 176 20.16 5.51 -2.59
CA ILE A 176 20.91 6.76 -2.40
C ILE A 176 20.84 7.34 -0.98
N GLY A 177 20.15 6.63 -0.07
CA GLY A 177 19.99 6.98 1.34
C GLY A 177 18.55 7.24 1.73
N ILE A 178 18.11 6.55 2.77
CA ILE A 178 16.71 6.55 3.28
C ILE A 178 16.19 7.96 3.60
N LEU A 179 17.05 8.85 4.08
CA LEU A 179 16.71 10.25 4.39
C LEU A 179 17.31 11.24 3.38
N SER A 180 17.56 10.79 2.14
CA SER A 180 18.12 11.63 1.08
C SER A 180 17.21 12.80 0.73
N LYS A 181 17.67 14.02 0.98
CA LYS A 181 16.97 15.25 0.57
C LYS A 181 16.80 15.34 -0.94
N THR A 182 17.75 14.82 -1.72
CA THR A 182 17.68 14.81 -3.18
C THR A 182 16.53 13.93 -3.66
N ALA A 183 16.41 12.69 -3.13
CA ALA A 183 15.28 11.82 -3.45
C ALA A 183 13.96 12.42 -2.98
N GLY A 184 13.91 12.97 -1.75
CA GLY A 184 12.71 13.60 -1.21
C GLY A 184 12.23 14.79 -2.03
N ASN A 185 13.14 15.68 -2.44
CA ASN A 185 12.81 16.81 -3.31
C ASN A 185 12.29 16.36 -4.67
N LYS A 186 12.87 15.29 -5.22
CA LYS A 186 12.42 14.71 -6.49
C LYS A 186 11.05 14.07 -6.35
N PHE A 187 10.79 13.32 -5.27
CA PHE A 187 9.48 12.74 -4.97
C PHE A 187 8.42 13.84 -4.80
N LYS A 188 8.72 14.89 -4.02
CA LYS A 188 7.85 16.05 -3.90
C LYS A 188 7.53 16.66 -5.26
N LYS A 189 8.56 16.97 -6.06
CA LYS A 189 8.42 17.67 -7.34
C LYS A 189 7.67 16.85 -8.39
N GLU A 190 7.95 15.54 -8.48
CA GLU A 190 7.45 14.73 -9.58
C GLU A 190 6.19 13.92 -9.23
N ILE A 191 5.90 13.70 -7.95
CA ILE A 191 4.71 12.97 -7.48
C ILE A 191 3.77 13.91 -6.73
N LEU A 192 4.17 14.40 -5.54
CA LEU A 192 3.25 15.07 -4.63
C LEU A 192 2.74 16.41 -5.16
N SER A 193 3.59 17.19 -5.85
CA SER A 193 3.21 18.51 -6.34
C SER A 193 2.28 18.47 -7.55
N LYS A 194 2.17 17.32 -8.23
CA LYS A 194 1.45 17.22 -9.52
C LYS A 194 -0.05 16.96 -9.38
N GLY A 195 -0.51 16.40 -8.25
CA GLY A 195 -1.92 16.04 -8.13
C GLY A 195 -2.41 15.23 -9.33
N GLY A 196 -3.61 15.50 -9.78
CA GLY A 196 -4.22 14.92 -10.99
C GLY A 196 -3.87 15.66 -12.30
N SER A 197 -2.91 16.61 -12.28
CA SER A 197 -2.57 17.39 -13.49
C SER A 197 -1.69 16.64 -14.50
N ARG A 198 -1.12 15.52 -14.10
CA ARG A 198 -0.29 14.64 -14.94
C ARG A 198 -0.59 13.20 -14.58
N SER A 199 -0.58 12.28 -15.56
CA SER A 199 -0.84 10.87 -15.28
C SER A 199 0.15 10.30 -14.26
N ALA A 200 -0.30 9.35 -13.46
CA ALA A 200 0.53 8.72 -12.45
C ALA A 200 1.73 7.99 -13.07
N MET A 201 1.55 7.36 -14.23
CA MET A 201 2.65 6.71 -14.95
C MET A 201 3.71 7.71 -15.41
N GLU A 202 3.31 8.86 -15.96
CA GLU A 202 4.27 9.91 -16.36
C GLU A 202 4.98 10.49 -15.15
N SER A 203 4.26 10.71 -14.05
CA SER A 203 4.81 11.19 -12.78
C SER A 203 5.83 10.21 -12.22
N PHE A 204 5.51 8.91 -12.24
CA PHE A 204 6.44 7.86 -11.81
C PHE A 204 7.70 7.79 -12.69
N ILE A 205 7.54 7.86 -14.03
CA ILE A 205 8.67 7.84 -14.95
C ILE A 205 9.56 9.09 -14.74
N ALA A 206 8.98 10.26 -14.56
CA ALA A 206 9.74 11.49 -14.27
C ALA A 206 10.52 11.36 -12.94
N PHE A 207 9.91 10.71 -11.93
CA PHE A 207 10.56 10.45 -10.65
C PHE A 207 11.65 9.36 -10.76
N ARG A 208 11.33 8.18 -11.34
CA ARG A 208 12.24 7.01 -11.32
C ARG A 208 13.17 6.92 -12.54
N GLY A 209 12.88 7.66 -13.63
CA GLY A 209 13.59 7.59 -14.91
C GLY A 209 13.20 6.36 -15.75
N ARG A 210 12.23 5.57 -15.33
CA ARG A 210 11.75 4.34 -15.98
C ARG A 210 10.35 3.96 -15.51
N LYS A 211 9.73 3.01 -16.21
CA LYS A 211 8.47 2.40 -15.77
C LYS A 211 8.65 1.61 -14.46
N PRO A 212 7.57 1.42 -13.67
CA PRO A 212 7.57 0.62 -12.45
C PRO A 212 8.03 -0.82 -12.69
N LYS A 213 8.67 -1.41 -11.67
CA LYS A 213 9.06 -2.82 -11.64
C LYS A 213 8.57 -3.47 -10.35
N ILE A 214 8.12 -4.72 -10.43
CA ILE A 214 7.62 -5.48 -9.28
C ILE A 214 8.72 -5.95 -8.32
N ASN A 215 9.98 -5.95 -8.76
CA ASN A 215 11.09 -6.55 -8.02
C ASN A 215 11.24 -6.00 -6.60
N ALA A 216 11.12 -4.67 -6.43
CA ALA A 216 11.22 -4.05 -5.10
C ALA A 216 10.14 -4.59 -4.15
N LEU A 217 8.89 -4.69 -4.60
CA LEU A 217 7.80 -5.26 -3.80
C LEU A 217 8.08 -6.71 -3.40
N LEU A 218 8.50 -7.56 -4.34
CA LEU A 218 8.82 -8.96 -4.05
C LEU A 218 9.95 -9.08 -3.02
N THR A 219 10.97 -8.23 -3.12
CA THR A 219 12.07 -8.16 -2.15
C THR A 219 11.60 -7.68 -0.78
N HIS A 220 10.77 -6.64 -0.72
CA HIS A 220 10.21 -6.12 0.54
C HIS A 220 9.32 -7.15 1.26
N HIS A 221 8.69 -8.04 0.51
CA HIS A 221 7.88 -9.14 1.04
C HIS A 221 8.67 -10.42 1.32
N GLY A 222 9.99 -10.42 1.08
CA GLY A 222 10.84 -11.60 1.27
C GLY A 222 10.53 -12.74 0.30
N LEU A 223 9.92 -12.46 -0.86
CA LEU A 223 9.56 -13.46 -1.88
C LEU A 223 10.67 -13.66 -2.91
N THR A 224 11.67 -12.79 -2.92
CA THR A 224 12.90 -12.93 -3.71
C THR A 224 14.10 -12.50 -2.87
N ASN A 225 15.29 -13.06 -3.16
CA ASN A 225 16.53 -12.61 -2.55
C ASN A 225 16.90 -11.21 -3.06
N LYS A 226 17.55 -10.44 -2.19
CA LYS A 226 18.16 -9.15 -2.54
C LYS A 226 19.28 -9.35 -3.56
#